data_8bd2b0172575f4606f40c310e1be07d0
#
_entry.id   8bd2b0172575f4606f40c310e1be07d0
#
_cell.length_a   1.000
_cell.length_b   1.000
_cell.length_c   1.000
_cell.angle_alpha   90.00
_cell.angle_beta   90.00
_cell.angle_gamma   90.00
#
_symmetry.space_group_name_H-M   'P 1'
#
loop_
_entity.id
_entity.type
_entity.pdbx_description
1 polymer ?
#
loop_
_entity_poly.entity_id
_entity_poly.type
_entity_poly.pdbx_seq_one_letter_code
_entity_poly.pdbx_strand_id
1 'polypeptide(L)'
;MFLRLSAKSVLLGAVSAVALMSAAHAADVVQEQAAPGFNWSGVYVGFXVGAGANVHKLSSDFAPXVSLNGIGGEGIFGQATVGYDYMVSQRFLLGGLIDAHVGTIKTSLDLAGLSADIKETYGFDVGVRAGYLLTPSTLGYVLGGYAWQKYKLDTNAGFGFDWDQGGYFVGAGVETAINSNWTLKGEYRYTRFSTNDSLLSDAGLNAPDGALNLDTSRHTFXVAASYRFNANDGGAASFETPSYNWTGFYVGGGLGAGAVVHQIEIPPLGGAKFNGLGGEGVFGEASIGYDQXMGSWVVGGLVDARLSGIKSKLDLGGILGGIDSISLNADYGFDVLGRIGMKVNEATLAYALAGYSWQHFKLDAPAPLDVDWGSSGFSVGAGLETALSDKMTVGIEYRYSQFEKEDFSDAFPIPSGLATATPSFHTVRIDAKYKFN
;
A
#
# COMPACT_ATOMS: atom_id res chain seq x y z
N MET A 1 12.92 -25.26 5.62
CA MET A 1 11.92 -24.74 4.70
C MET A 1 12.32 -23.36 4.26
N PHE A 2 12.42 -23.12 2.95
CA PHE A 2 12.93 -21.86 2.42
C PHE A 2 11.86 -21.13 1.64
N LEU A 3 11.74 -19.84 1.89
CA LEU A 3 10.88 -18.98 1.08
C LEU A 3 11.47 -18.81 -0.31
N ARG A 4 10.63 -18.92 -1.30
CA ARG A 4 11.03 -18.59 -2.66
C ARG A 4 10.60 -17.17 -2.94
N LEU A 5 11.58 -16.31 -3.08
CA LEU A 5 11.34 -14.89 -3.29
C LEU A 5 11.54 -14.55 -4.76
N SER A 6 10.57 -13.88 -5.35
CA SER A 6 10.78 -13.35 -6.68
C SER A 6 11.64 -12.09 -6.57
N ALA A 7 12.45 -11.87 -7.60
CA ALA A 7 13.29 -10.67 -7.63
C ALA A 7 12.42 -9.40 -7.58
N LYS A 8 11.27 -9.43 -8.25
CA LYS A 8 10.37 -8.29 -8.27
C LYS A 8 9.80 -8.00 -6.87
N SER A 9 9.40 -9.05 -6.14
CA SER A 9 8.83 -8.88 -4.80
C SER A 9 9.86 -8.30 -3.84
N VAL A 10 11.08 -8.83 -3.89
CA VAL A 10 12.16 -8.32 -3.04
C VAL A 10 12.44 -6.86 -3.40
N LEU A 11 12.46 -6.55 -4.69
CA LEU A 11 12.73 -5.18 -5.14
C LEU A 11 11.67 -4.20 -4.64
N LEU A 12 10.38 -4.57 -4.70
CA LEU A 12 9.32 -3.69 -4.23
C LEU A 12 9.47 -3.35 -2.76
N GLY A 13 9.70 -4.37 -1.93
CA GLY A 13 9.90 -4.14 -0.51
C GLY A 13 11.15 -3.35 -0.22
N ALA A 14 12.24 -3.69 -0.90
CA ALA A 14 13.52 -3.02 -0.69
C ALA A 14 13.49 -1.55 -1.11
N VAL A 15 12.83 -1.24 -2.24
CA VAL A 15 12.75 0.15 -2.70
C VAL A 15 12.04 1.01 -1.68
N SER A 16 10.91 0.54 -1.14
CA SER A 16 10.17 1.32 -0.14
C SER A 16 11.02 1.56 1.11
N ALA A 17 11.67 0.53 1.62
CA ALA A 17 12.48 0.67 2.82
C ALA A 17 13.70 1.56 2.58
N VAL A 18 14.39 1.36 1.45
CA VAL A 18 15.59 2.14 1.14
C VAL A 18 15.23 3.61 0.93
N ALA A 19 14.12 3.89 0.24
CA ALA A 19 13.73 5.28 0.01
C ALA A 19 13.50 6.02 1.33
N LEU A 20 12.79 5.40 2.27
CA LEU A 20 12.53 6.06 3.53
C LEU A 20 13.80 6.18 4.38
N MET A 21 14.64 5.15 4.40
CA MET A 21 15.88 5.21 5.18
C MET A 21 16.86 6.21 4.58
N SER A 22 16.91 6.33 3.26
CA SER A 22 17.77 7.35 2.62
C SER A 22 17.29 8.75 2.97
N ALA A 23 15.98 8.97 2.95
CA ALA A 23 15.43 10.28 3.34
C ALA A 23 15.70 10.56 4.81
N ALA A 24 15.58 9.56 5.68
CA ALA A 24 15.87 9.73 7.10
C ALA A 24 17.35 10.04 7.32
N HIS A 25 18.24 9.38 6.57
CA HIS A 25 19.68 9.67 6.70
C HIS A 25 20.00 11.09 6.27
N ALA A 26 19.40 11.56 5.17
CA ALA A 26 19.57 12.94 4.74
C ALA A 26 19.04 13.92 5.80
N ALA A 27 17.93 13.57 6.43
CA ALA A 27 17.37 14.38 7.50
C ALA A 27 18.32 14.47 8.69
N ASP A 28 18.99 13.36 9.01
CA ASP A 28 19.95 13.38 10.12
C ASP A 28 21.10 14.37 9.85
N VAL A 29 21.57 14.39 8.61
CA VAL A 29 22.66 15.32 8.24
C VAL A 29 22.24 16.77 8.43
N VAL A 30 20.99 17.11 8.13
CA VAL A 30 20.51 18.48 8.19
C VAL A 30 19.63 18.75 9.41
N GLN A 31 19.53 17.81 10.33
CA GLN A 31 18.61 17.93 11.46
C GLN A 31 18.90 19.17 12.31
N GLU A 32 20.15 19.51 12.49
CA GLU A 32 20.52 20.68 13.28
C GLU A 32 20.01 21.97 12.67
N GLN A 33 19.65 21.94 11.40
CA GLN A 33 19.16 23.12 10.70
C GLN A 33 17.64 23.22 10.69
N ALA A 34 16.95 22.25 11.31
CA ALA A 34 15.51 22.28 11.36
C ALA A 34 15.04 23.55 12.07
N ALA A 35 14.11 24.24 11.45
CA ALA A 35 13.65 25.51 11.99
C ALA A 35 12.52 25.26 12.98
N PRO A 36 12.65 25.81 14.22
CA PRO A 36 11.50 25.73 15.13
C PRO A 36 10.29 26.48 14.64
N GLY A 37 10.47 27.43 13.74
CA GLY A 37 9.39 28.26 13.23
C GLY A 37 8.89 27.89 11.86
N PHE A 38 8.67 26.61 11.60
CA PHE A 38 8.24 26.14 10.28
C PHE A 38 6.84 26.65 9.93
N ASN A 39 6.73 27.37 8.81
CA ASN A 39 5.43 27.88 8.32
C ASN A 39 4.88 26.92 7.29
N TRP A 40 3.74 26.33 7.58
CA TRP A 40 3.11 25.35 6.70
C TRP A 40 2.29 25.98 5.57
N SER A 41 2.01 27.29 5.61
CA SER A 41 1.27 27.95 4.55
C SER A 41 2.18 28.26 3.37
N GLY A 42 1.66 28.08 2.16
CA GLY A 42 2.39 28.46 0.95
C GLY A 42 2.44 27.34 -0.08
N VAL A 43 3.19 27.59 -1.12
CA VAL A 43 3.36 26.68 -2.26
C VAL A 43 4.45 25.67 -1.95
N TYR A 44 4.24 24.44 -2.42
CA TYR A 44 5.29 23.42 -2.33
C TYR A 44 5.35 22.60 -3.61
N VAL A 45 6.53 22.02 -3.83
CA VAL A 45 6.72 20.99 -4.87
C VAL A 45 7.29 19.77 -4.21
N GLY A 46 6.90 18.59 -4.70
CA GLY A 46 7.33 17.35 -4.09
C GLY A 46 7.58 16.27 -5.11
N PHE A 47 8.37 15.32 -4.67
CA PHE A 47 8.70 14.15 -5.50
C PHE A 47 8.58 12.88 -4.67
N UNK A 48 7.90 11.80 -5.19
CA UNK A 48 7.60 10.68 -4.53
C UNK A 48 8.06 9.52 -5.27
N VAL A 49 8.39 8.61 -4.51
CA VAL A 49 8.45 7.24 -5.05
C VAL A 49 7.55 6.37 -4.21
N GLY A 50 7.00 5.34 -4.81
CA GLY A 50 6.09 4.49 -4.09
C GLY A 50 5.92 3.12 -4.68
N ALA A 51 5.15 2.31 -3.96
CA ALA A 51 4.77 0.98 -4.39
C ALA A 51 3.25 0.87 -4.32
N GLY A 52 2.70 0.01 -5.14
CA GLY A 52 1.27 -0.15 -5.13
C GLY A 52 0.79 -1.42 -5.77
N ALA A 53 -0.50 -1.65 -5.57
CA ALA A 53 -1.16 -2.82 -6.10
C ALA A 53 -2.53 -2.41 -6.65
N ASN A 54 -2.90 -3.05 -7.75
CA ASN A 54 -4.22 -2.89 -8.35
C ASN A 54 -5.03 -4.15 -8.12
N VAL A 55 -6.33 -3.98 -7.95
CA VAL A 55 -7.28 -5.09 -7.96
C VAL A 55 -8.34 -4.76 -9.00
N HIS A 56 -8.50 -5.66 -9.98
CA HIS A 56 -9.46 -5.50 -11.05
C HIS A 56 -10.62 -6.47 -10.87
N LYS A 57 -11.81 -6.02 -11.18
CA LYS A 57 -12.99 -6.87 -11.21
C LYS A 57 -13.54 -6.89 -12.63
N LEU A 58 -13.76 -8.11 -13.17
CA LEU A 58 -14.39 -8.30 -14.48
C LEU A 58 -15.82 -8.79 -14.28
N SER A 59 -16.73 -8.25 -15.05
CA SER A 59 -18.13 -8.66 -15.01
C SER A 59 -18.79 -8.37 -16.35
N SER A 60 -20.03 -8.80 -16.52
CA SER A 60 -20.80 -8.53 -17.73
C SER A 60 -22.24 -8.25 -17.36
N ASP A 61 -22.82 -7.23 -17.98
CA ASP A 61 -24.25 -6.93 -17.82
C ASP A 61 -25.13 -8.08 -18.35
N PHE A 62 -24.59 -8.90 -19.25
CA PHE A 62 -25.33 -9.98 -19.85
C PHE A 62 -25.27 -11.28 -19.05
N ALA A 63 -24.47 -11.31 -17.99
CA ALA A 63 -24.36 -12.43 -17.07
C ALA A 63 -24.18 -11.90 -15.66
N PRO A 64 -25.21 -11.27 -15.11
CA PRO A 64 -25.04 -10.50 -13.86
C PRO A 64 -24.59 -11.30 -12.64
N UNK A 65 -24.65 -12.35 -12.74
CA UNK A 65 -24.36 -13.10 -11.68
C UNK A 65 -23.02 -13.60 -11.64
N VAL A 66 -22.43 -13.30 -12.58
CA VAL A 66 -21.08 -13.85 -12.73
C VAL A 66 -20.08 -12.70 -12.69
N SER A 67 -19.08 -12.80 -11.84
CA SER A 67 -18.00 -11.81 -11.82
C SER A 67 -16.74 -12.44 -11.25
N LEU A 68 -15.59 -11.87 -11.64
CA LEU A 68 -14.29 -12.21 -11.07
C LEU A 68 -13.73 -10.95 -10.42
N ASN A 69 -13.71 -10.92 -9.11
CA ASN A 69 -13.18 -9.81 -8.34
C ASN A 69 -11.87 -10.26 -7.71
N GLY A 70 -10.81 -10.23 -8.50
CA GLY A 70 -9.57 -10.73 -7.98
C GLY A 70 -8.43 -10.78 -8.98
N ILE A 71 -8.48 -9.93 -10.00
CA ILE A 71 -7.35 -9.84 -10.92
C ILE A 71 -6.45 -8.72 -10.38
N GLY A 72 -5.23 -9.06 -9.98
CA GLY A 72 -4.37 -8.11 -9.30
C GLY A 72 -3.04 -7.89 -9.98
N GLY A 73 -2.43 -6.76 -9.66
CA GLY A 73 -1.12 -6.42 -10.14
C GLY A 73 -0.37 -5.58 -9.14
N GLU A 74 0.94 -5.46 -9.29
CA GLU A 74 1.76 -4.70 -8.36
C GLU A 74 2.94 -4.09 -9.09
N GLY A 75 3.54 -3.08 -8.48
CA GLY A 75 4.70 -2.42 -9.04
C GLY A 75 5.10 -1.19 -8.25
N ILE A 76 5.99 -0.41 -8.86
CA ILE A 76 6.47 0.83 -8.27
C ILE A 76 6.11 2.00 -9.18
N PHE A 77 6.15 3.20 -8.61
CA PHE A 77 5.85 4.40 -9.38
C PHE A 77 6.63 5.59 -8.85
N GLY A 78 6.77 6.59 -9.71
CA GLY A 78 7.30 7.88 -9.34
C GLY A 78 6.24 8.96 -9.56
N GLN A 79 6.29 10.00 -8.73
CA GLN A 79 5.26 11.02 -8.76
C GLN A 79 5.87 12.39 -8.49
N ALA A 80 5.32 13.41 -9.14
CA ALA A 80 5.65 14.80 -8.87
C ALA A 80 4.38 15.53 -8.49
N THR A 81 4.47 16.42 -7.51
CA THR A 81 3.32 17.12 -6.95
C THR A 81 3.61 18.62 -6.85
N VAL A 82 2.61 19.42 -7.12
CA VAL A 82 2.60 20.86 -6.80
C VAL A 82 1.35 21.11 -5.98
N GLY A 83 1.51 21.85 -4.89
CA GLY A 83 0.38 22.15 -4.04
C GLY A 83 0.48 23.48 -3.35
N TYR A 84 -0.63 23.86 -2.75
CA TYR A 84 -0.72 25.07 -1.95
C TYR A 84 -1.50 24.75 -0.68
N ASP A 85 -0.90 25.11 0.47
CA ASP A 85 -1.52 24.90 1.77
C ASP A 85 -1.77 26.22 2.45
N TYR A 86 -2.79 26.25 3.30
CA TYR A 86 -3.13 27.43 4.08
C TYR A 86 -3.51 26.99 5.49
N MET A 87 -2.83 27.58 6.49
CA MET A 87 -3.18 27.31 7.89
C MET A 87 -4.38 28.17 8.28
N VAL A 88 -5.54 27.51 8.49
CA VAL A 88 -6.77 28.22 8.85
C VAL A 88 -6.79 28.55 10.33
N SER A 89 -5.96 27.89 11.13
CA SER A 89 -5.81 28.16 12.56
C SER A 89 -4.42 27.69 12.96
N GLN A 90 -4.15 27.69 14.28
CA GLN A 90 -2.85 27.24 14.78
C GLN A 90 -2.56 25.76 14.45
N ARG A 91 -3.62 24.96 14.29
CA ARG A 91 -3.43 23.51 14.09
C ARG A 91 -4.06 22.97 12.81
N PHE A 92 -4.96 23.70 12.17
CA PHE A 92 -5.68 23.15 11.04
C PHE A 92 -5.21 23.74 9.72
N LEU A 93 -5.03 22.87 8.76
CA LEU A 93 -4.53 23.19 7.43
C LEU A 93 -5.52 22.73 6.38
N LEU A 94 -5.76 23.55 5.36
CA LEU A 94 -6.47 23.15 4.16
C LEU A 94 -5.58 23.43 2.96
N GLY A 95 -5.56 22.51 2.00
CA GLY A 95 -4.73 22.70 0.83
C GLY A 95 -5.30 22.05 -0.41
N GLY A 96 -4.73 22.41 -1.54
CA GLY A 96 -5.03 21.80 -2.82
C GLY A 96 -3.77 21.29 -3.48
N LEU A 97 -3.90 20.27 -4.32
CA LEU A 97 -2.74 19.69 -4.96
C LEU A 97 -3.08 19.10 -6.32
N ILE A 98 -2.07 19.03 -7.15
CA ILE A 98 -2.11 18.33 -8.44
C ILE A 98 -0.86 17.47 -8.50
N ASP A 99 -0.99 16.23 -8.92
CA ASP A 99 0.19 15.43 -9.16
C ASP A 99 0.06 14.61 -10.42
N ALA A 100 1.23 14.16 -10.89
CA ALA A 100 1.35 13.28 -12.05
C ALA A 100 2.28 12.14 -11.69
N HIS A 101 1.99 10.96 -12.22
CA HIS A 101 2.79 9.80 -11.90
C HIS A 101 2.98 8.89 -13.09
N VAL A 102 4.08 8.12 -13.04
CA VAL A 102 4.39 7.07 -14.00
C VAL A 102 4.87 5.84 -13.20
N GLY A 103 4.64 4.67 -13.73
CA GLY A 103 5.04 3.51 -12.97
C GLY A 103 5.03 2.21 -13.73
N THR A 104 5.24 1.14 -12.99
CA THR A 104 5.36 -0.21 -13.51
C THR A 104 4.30 -1.16 -12.95
N ILE A 105 3.24 -0.65 -12.34
CA ILE A 105 2.20 -1.51 -11.77
C ILE A 105 1.56 -2.29 -12.91
N LYS A 106 1.60 -3.60 -12.84
CA LYS A 106 1.04 -4.41 -13.92
C LYS A 106 0.54 -5.76 -13.42
N THR A 107 -0.38 -6.33 -14.21
CA THR A 107 -0.92 -7.66 -14.03
C THR A 107 -0.49 -8.48 -15.24
N SER A 108 0.02 -9.69 -15.02
CA SER A 108 0.58 -10.53 -16.08
C SER A 108 -0.07 -11.89 -16.12
N LEU A 109 -0.27 -12.40 -17.33
CA LEU A 109 -0.74 -13.77 -17.57
C LEU A 109 0.16 -14.40 -18.64
N ASP A 110 0.72 -15.56 -18.32
CA ASP A 110 1.46 -16.38 -19.28
C ASP A 110 0.79 -17.74 -19.40
N LEU A 111 0.47 -18.15 -20.61
CA LEU A 111 -0.19 -19.42 -20.85
C LEU A 111 0.29 -19.99 -22.19
N ALA A 112 1.02 -21.13 -22.14
CA ALA A 112 1.42 -21.89 -23.32
C ALA A 112 2.06 -21.02 -24.41
N GLY A 113 2.94 -20.13 -24.02
CA GLY A 113 3.66 -19.25 -24.93
C GLY A 113 2.98 -17.94 -25.25
N LEU A 114 1.73 -17.78 -24.83
CA LEU A 114 1.02 -16.50 -24.96
C LEU A 114 1.21 -15.70 -23.69
N SER A 115 1.61 -14.45 -23.81
CA SER A 115 1.72 -13.58 -22.65
C SER A 115 0.87 -12.32 -22.85
N ALA A 116 0.28 -11.85 -21.76
CA ALA A 116 -0.53 -10.65 -21.77
C ALA A 116 -0.27 -9.87 -20.48
N ASP A 117 -0.10 -8.56 -20.60
CA ASP A 117 0.11 -7.66 -19.47
C ASP A 117 -0.91 -6.53 -19.53
N ILE A 118 -1.52 -6.22 -18.39
CA ILE A 118 -2.27 -4.98 -18.21
C ILE A 118 -1.38 -4.06 -17.39
N LYS A 119 -1.00 -2.93 -17.97
CA LYS A 119 -0.04 -1.99 -17.36
C LYS A 119 -0.69 -0.64 -17.09
N GLU A 120 -0.39 -0.06 -15.93
CA GLU A 120 -0.59 1.38 -15.73
C GLU A 120 0.57 2.10 -16.40
N THR A 121 0.28 3.12 -17.18
CA THR A 121 1.36 3.86 -17.81
C THR A 121 1.58 5.21 -17.15
N TYR A 122 0.61 6.12 -17.23
CA TYR A 122 0.74 7.41 -16.54
C TYR A 122 -0.64 7.88 -16.09
N GLY A 123 -0.63 8.78 -15.12
CA GLY A 123 -1.88 9.31 -14.62
C GLY A 123 -1.67 10.58 -13.85
N PHE A 124 -2.78 11.20 -13.46
CA PHE A 124 -2.72 12.39 -12.63
C PHE A 124 -3.85 12.38 -11.61
N ASP A 125 -3.63 13.12 -10.54
CA ASP A 125 -4.63 13.32 -9.49
C ASP A 125 -4.75 14.80 -9.22
N VAL A 126 -5.97 15.24 -8.89
CA VAL A 126 -6.26 16.62 -8.48
C VAL A 126 -7.09 16.50 -7.20
N GLY A 127 -6.64 17.18 -6.15
CA GLY A 127 -7.36 16.99 -4.91
C GLY A 127 -7.18 18.10 -3.91
N VAL A 128 -7.76 17.84 -2.74
CA VAL A 128 -7.68 18.71 -1.58
C VAL A 128 -7.22 17.89 -0.39
N ARG A 129 -6.63 18.59 0.59
CA ARG A 129 -6.28 17.91 1.82
C ARG A 129 -6.64 18.77 3.03
N ALA A 130 -6.91 18.09 4.14
CA ALA A 130 -7.17 18.72 5.42
C ALA A 130 -6.22 18.10 6.42
N GLY A 131 -5.51 18.93 7.17
CA GLY A 131 -4.49 18.44 8.07
C GLY A 131 -4.61 19.04 9.45
N TYR A 132 -3.96 18.37 10.38
CA TYR A 132 -3.90 18.78 11.77
C TYR A 132 -2.46 18.66 12.24
N LEU A 133 -1.91 19.72 12.80
CA LEU A 133 -0.53 19.69 13.30
C LEU A 133 -0.49 18.89 14.60
N LEU A 134 0.21 17.75 14.53
CA LEU A 134 0.42 16.89 15.69
C LEU A 134 1.48 17.51 16.62
N THR A 135 2.50 18.10 16.01
CA THR A 135 3.49 18.98 16.65
C THR A 135 3.65 20.17 15.72
N PRO A 136 4.34 21.22 16.12
CA PRO A 136 4.59 22.32 15.16
C PRO A 136 5.32 21.89 13.90
N SER A 137 6.05 20.76 13.94
CA SER A 137 6.83 20.27 12.82
C SER A 137 6.23 19.10 12.10
N THR A 138 5.08 18.59 12.51
CA THR A 138 4.53 17.37 11.92
C THR A 138 3.03 17.48 11.72
N LEU A 139 2.60 17.20 10.50
CA LEU A 139 1.22 17.28 10.06
C LEU A 139 0.68 15.88 9.82
N GLY A 140 -0.48 15.57 10.40
CA GLY A 140 -1.25 14.42 9.99
C GLY A 140 -2.39 14.92 9.11
N TYR A 141 -2.74 14.19 8.05
CA TYR A 141 -3.73 14.71 7.13
C TYR A 141 -4.49 13.61 6.42
N VAL A 142 -5.65 14.01 5.92
CA VAL A 142 -6.43 13.21 4.99
C VAL A 142 -6.55 13.99 3.68
N LEU A 143 -6.77 13.27 2.59
CA LEU A 143 -6.88 13.92 1.28
C LEU A 143 -7.85 13.14 0.41
N GLY A 144 -8.32 13.82 -0.63
CA GLY A 144 -9.19 13.18 -1.60
C GLY A 144 -9.39 14.03 -2.83
N GLY A 145 -9.86 13.40 -3.88
CA GLY A 145 -10.06 14.11 -5.12
C GLY A 145 -10.32 13.19 -6.29
N TYR A 146 -9.97 13.68 -7.46
CA TYR A 146 -10.18 13.01 -8.73
C TYR A 146 -8.88 12.42 -9.25
N ALA A 147 -8.98 11.20 -9.78
CA ALA A 147 -7.84 10.49 -10.36
C ALA A 147 -8.15 10.10 -11.79
N TRP A 148 -7.13 10.13 -12.64
CA TRP A 148 -7.22 9.68 -14.02
C TRP A 148 -5.99 8.84 -14.33
N GLN A 149 -6.20 7.70 -15.01
CA GLN A 149 -5.11 6.76 -15.28
C GLN A 149 -5.23 6.18 -16.67
N LYS A 150 -4.11 6.11 -17.37
CA LYS A 150 -3.97 5.45 -18.66
C LYS A 150 -3.48 4.04 -18.45
N TYR A 151 -4.13 3.08 -19.11
CA TYR A 151 -3.79 1.67 -19.07
C TYR A 151 -3.45 1.18 -20.45
N LYS A 152 -2.66 0.12 -20.49
CA LYS A 152 -2.28 -0.51 -21.75
C LYS A 152 -2.31 -2.03 -21.60
N LEU A 153 -2.90 -2.72 -22.58
CA LEU A 153 -2.81 -4.16 -22.69
C LEU A 153 -1.78 -4.48 -23.76
N ASP A 154 -0.77 -5.25 -23.41
CA ASP A 154 0.25 -5.74 -24.33
C ASP A 154 0.19 -7.27 -24.39
N THR A 155 0.26 -7.83 -25.58
CA THR A 155 0.41 -9.28 -25.75
C THR A 155 1.59 -9.56 -26.66
N ASN A 156 2.10 -10.80 -26.60
CA ASN A 156 3.12 -11.23 -27.52
C ASN A 156 2.54 -11.78 -28.83
N ALA A 157 1.23 -11.67 -29.01
CA ALA A 157 0.54 -12.17 -30.20
C ALA A 157 0.31 -11.06 -31.24
N GLY A 158 0.95 -9.91 -31.10
CA GLY A 158 0.79 -8.79 -32.00
C GLY A 158 -0.47 -7.97 -31.79
N PHE A 159 -1.11 -8.14 -30.65
CA PHE A 159 -2.37 -7.49 -30.30
C PHE A 159 -2.17 -6.68 -29.03
N GLY A 160 -2.65 -5.46 -29.05
CA GLY A 160 -2.60 -4.61 -27.87
C GLY A 160 -3.47 -3.38 -28.06
N PHE A 161 -3.84 -2.76 -26.96
CA PHE A 161 -4.62 -1.52 -27.03
C PHE A 161 -4.48 -0.79 -25.70
N ASP A 162 -4.90 0.46 -25.69
CA ASP A 162 -4.88 1.23 -24.45
C ASP A 162 -6.24 1.86 -24.20
N TRP A 163 -6.47 2.25 -22.95
CA TRP A 163 -7.69 2.91 -22.52
C TRP A 163 -7.38 3.75 -21.29
N ASP A 164 -8.35 4.55 -20.89
CA ASP A 164 -8.19 5.31 -19.66
C ASP A 164 -9.42 5.17 -18.78
N GLN A 165 -9.22 5.44 -17.49
CA GLN A 165 -10.30 5.44 -16.52
C GLN A 165 -10.11 6.59 -15.56
N GLY A 166 -11.21 7.25 -15.20
CA GLY A 166 -11.22 8.25 -14.16
C GLY A 166 -11.90 7.71 -12.93
N GLY A 167 -11.67 8.36 -11.79
CA GLY A 167 -12.27 7.92 -10.56
C GLY A 167 -11.97 8.89 -9.43
N TYR A 168 -12.13 8.39 -8.22
CA TYR A 168 -11.83 9.18 -7.03
C TYR A 168 -10.71 8.52 -6.23
N PHE A 169 -10.04 9.35 -5.45
CA PHE A 169 -9.10 8.80 -4.47
C PHE A 169 -9.37 9.41 -3.10
N VAL A 170 -9.01 8.64 -2.08
CA VAL A 170 -8.95 9.11 -0.70
C VAL A 170 -7.68 8.58 -0.09
N GLY A 171 -7.18 9.28 0.91
CA GLY A 171 -5.96 8.82 1.54
C GLY A 171 -5.65 9.54 2.82
N ALA A 172 -4.52 9.19 3.39
CA ALA A 172 -4.05 9.76 4.64
C ALA A 172 -2.54 9.72 4.66
N GLY A 173 -1.95 10.63 5.42
CA GLY A 173 -0.51 10.66 5.50
C GLY A 173 0.00 11.45 6.68
N VAL A 174 1.32 11.42 6.81
CA VAL A 174 2.05 12.20 7.80
C VAL A 174 3.18 12.89 7.08
N GLU A 175 3.34 14.18 7.34
CA GLU A 175 4.39 14.99 6.73
C GLU A 175 5.14 15.71 7.84
N THR A 176 6.47 15.64 7.84
CA THR A 176 7.25 16.19 8.92
C THR A 176 8.40 17.02 8.38
N ALA A 177 8.68 18.15 9.03
CA ALA A 177 9.78 19.01 8.64
C ALA A 177 11.11 18.36 9.00
N ILE A 178 12.05 18.36 8.06
CA ILE A 178 13.39 17.82 8.32
C ILE A 178 14.45 18.92 8.36
N ASN A 179 14.14 20.08 7.81
CA ASN A 179 14.95 21.27 7.99
C ASN A 179 14.08 22.50 7.73
N SER A 180 14.69 23.63 7.42
CA SER A 180 13.94 24.88 7.32
C SER A 180 13.01 24.95 6.11
N ASN A 181 13.22 24.14 5.06
CA ASN A 181 12.39 24.20 3.86
C ASN A 181 11.88 22.85 3.38
N TRP A 182 12.48 21.75 3.82
CA TRP A 182 12.16 20.44 3.30
C TRP A 182 11.33 19.63 4.28
N THR A 183 10.40 18.85 3.74
CA THR A 183 9.64 17.88 4.53
C THR A 183 9.81 16.49 3.96
N LEU A 184 9.55 15.51 4.81
CA LEU A 184 9.47 14.11 4.46
C LEU A 184 8.04 13.68 4.70
N LYS A 185 7.46 12.90 3.77
CA LYS A 185 6.05 12.55 3.83
C LYS A 185 5.86 11.07 3.55
N GLY A 186 4.99 10.41 4.31
CA GLY A 186 4.50 9.08 4.00
C GLY A 186 3.00 9.16 3.79
N GLU A 187 2.50 8.60 2.70
CA GLU A 187 1.10 8.78 2.34
C GLU A 187 0.55 7.51 1.71
N TYR A 188 -0.64 7.14 2.14
CA TYR A 188 -1.40 6.07 1.54
C TYR A 188 -2.56 6.65 0.76
N ARG A 189 -2.81 6.10 -0.46
CA ARG A 189 -4.01 6.44 -1.23
C ARG A 189 -4.73 5.17 -1.65
N TYR A 190 -6.03 5.22 -1.55
CA TYR A 190 -6.93 4.26 -2.17
C TYR A 190 -7.62 4.98 -3.32
N THR A 191 -7.56 4.40 -4.52
CA THR A 191 -8.18 4.98 -5.70
C THR A 191 -9.19 3.99 -6.26
N ARG A 192 -10.40 4.45 -6.51
CA ARG A 192 -11.44 3.64 -7.12
C ARG A 192 -11.78 4.25 -8.47
N PHE A 193 -11.53 3.50 -9.53
CA PHE A 193 -11.82 3.98 -10.88
C PHE A 193 -13.23 3.61 -11.28
N SER A 194 -13.86 4.47 -12.09
CA SER A 194 -15.19 4.23 -12.64
C SER A 194 -15.15 3.01 -13.53
N THR A 195 -16.25 2.29 -13.60
CA THR A 195 -16.34 1.11 -14.43
C THR A 195 -16.06 1.47 -15.90
N ASN A 196 -15.16 0.72 -16.52
CA ASN A 196 -14.99 0.78 -17.96
C ASN A 196 -15.94 -0.26 -18.57
N ASP A 197 -17.04 0.18 -19.13
CA ASP A 197 -18.04 -0.72 -19.72
C ASP A 197 -17.89 -0.85 -21.24
N SER A 198 -16.88 -0.20 -21.80
CA SER A 198 -16.61 -0.24 -23.23
C SER A 198 -15.29 -0.91 -23.56
N LEU A 199 -14.84 -1.81 -22.68
CA LEU A 199 -13.52 -2.43 -22.82
C LEU A 199 -13.37 -3.16 -24.16
N LEU A 200 -14.38 -3.92 -24.56
CA LEU A 200 -14.30 -4.67 -25.82
C LEU A 200 -14.29 -3.73 -27.03
N SER A 201 -15.04 -2.65 -26.99
CA SER A 201 -15.00 -1.72 -28.12
C SER A 201 -13.69 -0.94 -28.13
N ASP A 202 -13.10 -0.66 -26.95
CA ASP A 202 -11.76 -0.06 -26.88
C ASP A 202 -10.72 -0.98 -27.53
N ALA A 203 -10.95 -2.28 -27.46
CA ALA A 203 -10.05 -3.26 -28.06
C ALA A 203 -10.30 -3.45 -29.57
N GLY A 204 -11.27 -2.74 -30.14
CA GLY A 204 -11.57 -2.87 -31.55
C GLY A 204 -12.63 -3.89 -31.90
N LEU A 205 -13.28 -4.47 -30.90
CA LEU A 205 -14.33 -5.46 -31.14
C LEU A 205 -15.69 -4.77 -31.21
N ASN A 206 -16.58 -5.34 -32.02
CA ASN A 206 -17.91 -4.77 -32.20
C ASN A 206 -18.84 -5.39 -31.15
N ALA A 207 -18.79 -4.84 -29.94
CA ALA A 207 -19.57 -5.35 -28.82
C ALA A 207 -20.29 -4.20 -28.12
N PRO A 208 -21.51 -4.44 -27.62
CA PRO A 208 -22.23 -3.37 -26.93
C PRO A 208 -21.58 -3.05 -25.57
N ASP A 209 -21.83 -1.85 -25.08
CA ASP A 209 -21.38 -1.45 -23.76
C ASP A 209 -21.98 -2.41 -22.72
N GLY A 210 -21.20 -2.75 -21.73
CA GLY A 210 -21.63 -3.66 -20.68
C GLY A 210 -21.37 -5.12 -20.99
N ALA A 211 -20.94 -5.46 -22.22
CA ALA A 211 -20.60 -6.85 -22.52
C ALA A 211 -19.43 -7.34 -21.67
N LEU A 212 -18.47 -6.46 -21.40
CA LEU A 212 -17.40 -6.75 -20.46
C LEU A 212 -17.07 -5.46 -19.69
N ASN A 213 -17.20 -5.51 -18.40
CA ASN A 213 -16.96 -4.39 -17.52
C ASN A 213 -15.69 -4.63 -16.72
N LEU A 214 -14.87 -3.57 -16.62
CA LEU A 214 -13.64 -3.60 -15.83
C LEU A 214 -13.72 -2.55 -14.74
N ASP A 215 -13.68 -2.99 -13.49
CA ASP A 215 -13.57 -2.11 -12.34
C ASP A 215 -12.19 -2.25 -11.76
N THR A 216 -11.59 -1.14 -11.35
CA THR A 216 -10.22 -1.15 -10.82
C THR A 216 -10.15 -0.35 -9.54
N SER A 217 -9.52 -0.91 -8.52
CA SER A 217 -9.09 -0.16 -7.35
C SER A 217 -7.58 -0.27 -7.21
N ARG A 218 -6.99 0.76 -6.63
CA ARG A 218 -5.54 0.83 -6.48
C ARG A 218 -5.19 1.26 -5.06
N HIS A 219 -4.21 0.58 -4.49
CA HIS A 219 -3.66 0.91 -3.17
C HIS A 219 -2.21 1.31 -3.37
N THR A 220 -1.83 2.52 -2.95
CA THR A 220 -0.45 2.99 -3.11
C THR A 220 0.05 3.58 -1.80
N PHE A 221 1.36 3.48 -1.64
CA PHE A 221 2.04 4.16 -0.54
C PHE A 221 3.23 4.94 -1.09
N UNK A 222 3.33 6.13 -0.79
CA UNK A 222 4.29 6.94 -1.29
C UNK A 222 5.07 7.43 -0.20
N VAL A 223 6.35 7.67 -0.52
CA VAL A 223 7.27 8.44 0.30
C VAL A 223 7.72 9.63 -0.52
N ALA A 224 7.65 10.81 0.06
CA ALA A 224 7.94 12.02 -0.71
C ALA A 224 8.83 12.97 0.07
N ALA A 225 9.66 13.70 -0.66
CA ALA A 225 10.34 14.88 -0.15
C ALA A 225 9.69 16.08 -0.81
N SER A 226 9.39 17.11 -0.04
CA SER A 226 8.76 18.32 -0.56
C SER A 226 9.55 19.53 -0.13
N TYR A 227 9.67 20.49 -1.06
CA TYR A 227 10.28 21.78 -0.79
C TYR A 227 9.17 22.81 -0.63
N ARG A 228 9.19 23.52 0.49
CA ARG A 228 8.17 24.51 0.79
C ARG A 228 8.76 25.90 0.70
N PHE A 229 8.20 26.73 -0.19
CA PHE A 229 8.79 28.01 -0.56
C PHE A 229 8.67 29.05 0.53
N ASN A 230 7.67 28.95 1.39
CA ASN A 230 7.40 29.98 2.40
C ASN A 230 7.67 29.49 3.82
N ALA A 231 8.41 28.39 3.98
CA ALA A 231 8.55 27.77 5.29
C ALA A 231 9.25 28.65 6.32
N ASN A 232 10.06 29.61 5.85
CA ASN A 232 10.81 30.52 6.72
C ASN A 232 10.16 31.89 6.90
N ASP A 233 8.95 32.09 6.40
CA ASP A 233 8.36 33.42 6.29
C ASP A 233 7.61 33.87 7.55
N GLY A 234 7.75 33.17 8.66
CA GLY A 234 6.95 33.44 9.85
C GLY A 234 5.61 32.71 9.79
N GLY A 235 4.80 32.88 10.80
CA GLY A 235 3.50 32.22 10.85
C GLY A 235 3.54 30.81 11.38
N ALA A 236 4.62 30.41 12.03
CA ALA A 236 4.75 29.08 12.61
C ALA A 236 3.79 28.90 13.78
N ALA A 237 3.36 27.65 14.00
CA ALA A 237 2.56 27.32 15.16
C ALA A 237 3.36 27.51 16.43
N SER A 238 2.72 27.98 17.48
CA SER A 238 3.40 28.36 18.71
C SER A 238 3.19 27.40 19.87
N PHE A 239 2.44 26.31 19.68
CA PHE A 239 2.26 25.34 20.76
C PHE A 239 3.52 24.47 20.91
N GLU A 240 3.65 23.83 22.06
CA GLU A 240 4.89 23.11 22.39
C GLU A 240 4.96 21.75 21.72
N THR A 241 6.20 21.37 21.36
CA THR A 241 6.50 20.02 20.91
C THR A 241 6.58 19.11 22.13
N PRO A 242 5.91 17.95 22.11
CA PRO A 242 6.00 17.03 23.25
C PRO A 242 7.42 16.53 23.47
N SER A 243 7.76 16.29 24.73
CA SER A 243 9.00 15.62 25.11
C SER A 243 8.70 14.13 25.25
N TYR A 244 9.38 13.30 24.47
CA TYR A 244 9.07 11.87 24.38
C TYR A 244 10.34 11.05 24.56
N ASN A 245 10.26 10.05 25.43
CA ASN A 245 11.37 9.13 25.65
C ASN A 245 11.18 7.91 24.77
N TRP A 246 12.05 7.75 23.78
CA TRP A 246 11.93 6.67 22.82
C TRP A 246 12.29 5.31 23.39
N THR A 247 12.98 5.24 24.52
CA THR A 247 13.35 3.98 25.16
C THR A 247 12.19 3.43 26.00
N GLY A 248 11.89 2.16 25.86
CA GLY A 248 10.96 1.50 26.76
C GLY A 248 10.01 0.56 26.07
N PHE A 249 9.19 -0.09 26.88
CA PHE A 249 8.14 -0.97 26.40
C PHE A 249 6.90 -0.17 26.00
N TYR A 250 6.19 -0.68 25.02
CA TYR A 250 4.95 -0.04 24.57
C TYR A 250 3.94 -1.08 24.14
N VAL A 251 2.67 -0.67 24.17
CA VAL A 251 1.60 -1.39 23.49
C VAL A 251 1.03 -0.49 22.41
N GLY A 252 0.50 -1.09 21.36
CA GLY A 252 -0.06 -0.32 20.28
C GLY A 252 -1.29 -0.97 19.68
N GLY A 253 -2.01 -0.17 18.93
CA GLY A 253 -3.13 -0.63 18.15
C GLY A 253 -3.23 0.13 16.86
N GLY A 254 -3.75 -0.53 15.82
CA GLY A 254 -3.81 0.10 14.53
C GLY A 254 -4.94 -0.42 13.67
N LEU A 255 -5.25 0.38 12.66
CA LEU A 255 -6.21 0.03 11.63
C LEU A 255 -5.52 0.21 10.29
N GLY A 256 -5.82 -0.67 9.36
CA GLY A 256 -5.18 -0.59 8.08
C GLY A 256 -6.00 -1.11 6.94
N ALA A 257 -5.43 -0.96 5.76
CA ALA A 257 -6.02 -1.45 4.53
C ALA A 257 -4.92 -2.00 3.66
N GLY A 258 -5.29 -2.89 2.77
CA GLY A 258 -4.29 -3.42 1.89
C GLY A 258 -4.83 -4.31 0.81
N ALA A 259 -3.89 -4.77 0.00
CA ALA A 259 -4.17 -5.64 -1.11
C ALA A 259 -3.22 -6.82 -1.09
N VAL A 260 -3.71 -7.96 -1.55
CA VAL A 260 -2.89 -9.15 -1.73
C VAL A 260 -2.90 -9.50 -3.21
N VAL A 261 -1.75 -9.93 -3.72
CA VAL A 261 -1.62 -10.45 -5.07
C VAL A 261 -1.10 -11.88 -4.94
N HIS A 262 -1.86 -12.84 -5.46
CA HIS A 262 -1.46 -14.25 -5.48
C HIS A 262 -0.90 -14.57 -6.86
N GLN A 263 0.32 -15.07 -6.90
CA GLN A 263 0.87 -15.60 -8.15
C GLN A 263 0.46 -17.07 -8.25
N ILE A 264 -0.26 -17.41 -9.29
CA ILE A 264 -0.78 -18.77 -9.50
C ILE A 264 0.03 -19.41 -10.62
N GLU A 265 0.48 -20.63 -10.42
CA GLU A 265 1.19 -21.40 -11.44
C GLU A 265 0.56 -22.76 -11.60
N ILE A 266 0.36 -23.16 -12.86
CA ILE A 266 -0.17 -24.48 -13.21
C ILE A 266 0.74 -25.06 -14.30
N PRO A 267 1.91 -25.60 -13.92
CA PRO A 267 2.91 -26.06 -14.93
C PRO A 267 2.39 -27.08 -15.94
N PRO A 268 1.53 -28.06 -15.57
CA PRO A 268 1.04 -28.99 -16.58
C PRO A 268 0.22 -28.40 -17.71
N LEU A 269 -0.25 -27.16 -17.55
CA LEU A 269 -1.00 -26.49 -18.63
C LEU A 269 -0.05 -25.62 -19.46
N GLY A 270 1.05 -26.22 -19.95
CA GLY A 270 1.99 -25.51 -20.79
C GLY A 270 2.73 -24.39 -20.10
N GLY A 271 2.93 -24.53 -18.80
CA GLY A 271 3.58 -23.48 -18.02
C GLY A 271 2.67 -22.31 -17.72
N ALA A 272 1.36 -22.53 -17.63
CA ALA A 272 0.41 -21.47 -17.30
C ALA A 272 0.83 -20.78 -16.00
N LYS A 273 0.85 -19.45 -16.02
CA LYS A 273 1.25 -18.66 -14.89
C LYS A 273 0.42 -17.39 -14.88
N PHE A 274 -0.20 -17.12 -13.75
CA PHE A 274 -1.04 -15.94 -13.60
C PHE A 274 -0.56 -15.18 -12.36
N ASN A 275 0.01 -13.99 -12.58
CA ASN A 275 0.55 -13.16 -11.51
C ASN A 275 -0.47 -12.13 -11.10
N GLY A 276 -1.69 -12.54 -10.88
CA GLY A 276 -2.66 -11.50 -10.67
C GLY A 276 -3.97 -11.93 -10.07
N LEU A 277 -4.01 -13.01 -9.29
CA LEU A 277 -5.21 -13.21 -8.48
C LEU A 277 -5.10 -12.28 -7.28
N GLY A 278 -5.92 -11.23 -7.22
CA GLY A 278 -5.79 -10.20 -6.24
C GLY A 278 -6.96 -10.10 -5.29
N GLY A 279 -6.73 -9.47 -4.14
CA GLY A 279 -7.77 -9.21 -3.17
C GLY A 279 -7.46 -7.95 -2.39
N GLU A 280 -8.46 -7.44 -1.69
CA GLU A 280 -8.28 -6.22 -0.90
C GLU A 280 -9.22 -6.25 0.30
N GLY A 281 -8.91 -5.39 1.27
CA GLY A 281 -9.74 -5.26 2.45
C GLY A 281 -9.06 -4.47 3.53
N VAL A 282 -9.66 -4.51 4.72
CA VAL A 282 -9.19 -3.76 5.88
C VAL A 282 -8.82 -4.74 6.99
N PHE A 283 -8.03 -4.25 7.95
CA PHE A 283 -7.63 -5.05 9.09
C PHE A 283 -7.44 -4.20 10.32
N GLY A 284 -7.46 -4.86 11.49
CA GLY A 284 -7.08 -4.25 12.74
C GLY A 284 -5.95 -5.05 13.36
N GLU A 285 -5.10 -4.39 14.14
CA GLU A 285 -4.00 -5.08 14.78
C GLU A 285 -3.67 -4.50 16.14
N ALA A 286 -3.02 -5.33 16.97
CA ALA A 286 -2.51 -4.95 18.26
C ALA A 286 -1.05 -5.35 18.34
N SER A 287 -0.25 -4.58 19.06
CA SER A 287 1.18 -4.82 19.14
C SER A 287 1.73 -4.60 20.52
N ILE A 288 2.90 -5.18 20.75
CA ILE A 288 3.70 -4.94 21.95
C ILE A 288 5.16 -4.92 21.49
N GLY A 289 5.94 -4.01 22.04
CA GLY A 289 7.32 -3.91 21.62
C GLY A 289 8.21 -3.22 22.64
N TYR A 290 9.49 -3.18 22.30
CA TYR A 290 10.51 -2.49 23.09
C TYR A 290 11.46 -1.76 22.16
N ASP A 291 11.75 -0.51 22.48
CA ASP A 291 12.69 0.32 21.73
C ASP A 291 13.81 0.79 22.66
N GLN A 292 14.95 1.08 22.05
CA GLN A 292 16.13 1.61 22.75
C GLN A 292 16.71 2.78 21.95
N UNK A 293 16.73 3.99 22.37
CA UNK A 293 17.21 4.99 21.80
C UNK A 293 18.57 4.87 21.94
N MET A 294 19.28 5.30 21.04
CA MET A 294 20.76 5.34 20.97
C MET A 294 21.15 6.58 20.20
N GLY A 295 21.22 7.72 20.90
CA GLY A 295 21.48 8.98 20.24
C GLY A 295 20.33 9.40 19.35
N SER A 296 20.59 9.61 18.06
CA SER A 296 19.53 9.92 17.12
C SER A 296 18.90 8.69 16.50
N TRP A 297 19.40 7.49 16.85
CA TRP A 297 18.85 6.23 16.36
C TRP A 297 17.98 5.57 17.40
N VAL A 298 17.00 4.81 16.93
CA VAL A 298 16.14 3.97 17.77
C VAL A 298 16.16 2.58 17.17
N VAL A 299 16.44 1.58 18.00
CA VAL A 299 16.47 0.18 17.58
C VAL A 299 15.51 -0.58 18.47
N GLY A 300 14.70 -1.45 17.91
CA GLY A 300 13.74 -2.17 18.72
C GLY A 300 13.19 -3.40 18.05
N GLY A 301 12.27 -4.03 18.76
CA GLY A 301 11.57 -5.20 18.26
C GLY A 301 10.13 -5.18 18.71
N LEU A 302 9.29 -5.87 17.94
CA LEU A 302 7.88 -5.90 18.27
C LEU A 302 7.24 -7.20 17.79
N VAL A 303 6.10 -7.49 18.39
CA VAL A 303 5.22 -8.57 17.95
C VAL A 303 3.85 -7.93 17.73
N ASP A 304 3.20 -8.30 16.65
CA ASP A 304 1.82 -7.87 16.45
C ASP A 304 0.96 -9.01 15.96
N ALA A 305 -0.35 -8.84 16.15
CA ALA A 305 -1.35 -9.79 15.69
C ALA A 305 -2.46 -8.99 15.00
N ARG A 306 -3.04 -9.58 13.96
CA ARG A 306 -4.06 -8.88 13.19
C ARG A 306 -5.25 -9.78 12.87
N LEU A 307 -6.39 -9.11 12.69
CA LEU A 307 -7.59 -9.70 12.11
C LEU A 307 -7.90 -8.92 10.84
N SER A 308 -8.18 -9.64 9.77
CA SER A 308 -8.21 -9.03 8.45
C SER A 308 -9.42 -9.50 7.65
N GLY A 309 -9.94 -8.61 6.80
CA GLY A 309 -10.97 -8.93 5.83
C GLY A 309 -10.46 -8.91 4.39
N ILE A 310 -9.15 -9.05 4.18
CA ILE A 310 -8.59 -9.04 2.82
C ILE A 310 -8.96 -10.32 2.10
N LYS A 311 -9.62 -10.21 0.95
CA LYS A 311 -10.07 -11.38 0.23
C LYS A 311 -10.17 -11.15 -1.27
N SER A 312 -10.07 -12.27 -2.01
CA SER A 312 -10.34 -12.36 -3.44
C SER A 312 -11.63 -13.17 -3.64
N LYS A 313 -12.43 -12.82 -4.62
CA LYS A 313 -13.74 -13.46 -4.76
C LYS A 313 -14.07 -13.73 -6.24
N LEU A 314 -14.62 -14.91 -6.49
CA LEU A 314 -15.16 -15.31 -7.79
C LEU A 314 -16.64 -15.64 -7.61
N ASP A 315 -17.52 -14.88 -8.27
CA ASP A 315 -18.95 -15.11 -8.25
C ASP A 315 -19.35 -15.87 -9.51
N LEU A 316 -19.97 -17.00 -9.34
CA LEU A 316 -20.32 -17.89 -10.44
C LEU A 316 -21.82 -17.91 -10.75
N GLY A 317 -22.66 -17.35 -9.88
CA GLY A 317 -24.09 -17.31 -10.13
C GLY A 317 -24.76 -18.65 -10.21
N GLY A 318 -24.13 -19.68 -9.64
CA GLY A 318 -24.72 -21.04 -9.67
C GLY A 318 -24.50 -21.79 -10.94
N ILE A 319 -23.76 -21.27 -11.93
CA ILE A 319 -23.66 -21.93 -13.24
C ILE A 319 -22.73 -23.14 -13.22
N LEU A 320 -21.83 -23.28 -12.25
CA LEU A 320 -20.98 -24.47 -12.17
C LEU A 320 -21.45 -25.35 -11.01
N GLY A 321 -22.37 -26.26 -11.29
CA GLY A 321 -22.82 -27.19 -10.28
C GLY A 321 -23.54 -26.58 -9.11
N GLY A 322 -24.16 -25.41 -9.30
CA GLY A 322 -24.86 -24.75 -8.23
C GLY A 322 -23.97 -23.94 -7.31
N ILE A 323 -22.69 -23.78 -7.63
CA ILE A 323 -21.76 -22.98 -6.83
C ILE A 323 -22.03 -21.49 -7.08
N ASP A 324 -22.37 -20.76 -6.02
CA ASP A 324 -22.61 -19.32 -6.13
C ASP A 324 -21.31 -18.51 -6.10
N SER A 325 -20.43 -18.84 -5.16
CA SER A 325 -19.20 -18.06 -5.06
C SER A 325 -18.09 -18.88 -4.39
N ILE A 326 -16.86 -18.47 -4.67
CA ILE A 326 -15.65 -18.99 -4.03
C ILE A 326 -14.84 -17.79 -3.60
N SER A 327 -14.31 -17.79 -2.37
CA SER A 327 -13.46 -16.70 -1.94
C SER A 327 -12.22 -17.24 -1.24
N LEU A 328 -11.11 -16.52 -1.42
CA LEU A 328 -9.84 -16.82 -0.74
C LEU A 328 -9.59 -15.69 0.22
N ASN A 329 -9.56 -16.01 1.51
CA ASN A 329 -9.52 -15.02 2.58
C ASN A 329 -8.21 -15.12 3.34
N ALA A 330 -7.60 -13.96 3.62
CA ALA A 330 -6.48 -13.86 4.54
C ALA A 330 -7.04 -13.27 5.84
N ASP A 331 -7.32 -14.13 6.82
CA ASP A 331 -8.18 -13.71 7.92
C ASP A 331 -7.44 -13.33 9.20
N TYR A 332 -6.37 -14.04 9.59
CA TYR A 332 -5.62 -13.61 10.77
C TYR A 332 -4.16 -14.01 10.66
N GLY A 333 -3.31 -13.30 11.39
CA GLY A 333 -1.89 -13.58 11.37
C GLY A 333 -1.14 -12.82 12.43
N PHE A 334 0.16 -13.04 12.46
CA PHE A 334 1.03 -12.32 13.38
C PHE A 334 2.39 -12.07 12.75
N ASP A 335 3.14 -11.15 13.35
CA ASP A 335 4.47 -10.78 12.89
C ASP A 335 5.40 -10.64 14.08
N VAL A 336 6.68 -10.98 13.87
CA VAL A 336 7.76 -10.72 14.82
C VAL A 336 8.81 -9.93 14.05
N LEU A 337 9.00 -8.67 14.41
CA LEU A 337 9.75 -7.75 13.58
C LEU A 337 10.79 -7.00 14.39
N GLY A 338 11.91 -6.70 13.74
CA GLY A 338 12.86 -5.73 14.26
C GLY A 338 12.67 -4.42 13.55
N ARG A 339 13.00 -3.32 14.22
CA ARG A 339 12.96 -2.03 13.57
C ARG A 339 14.16 -1.18 13.92
N ILE A 340 14.52 -0.32 12.99
CA ILE A 340 15.57 0.66 13.19
C ILE A 340 15.08 1.99 12.63
N GLY A 341 15.24 3.05 13.38
CA GLY A 341 14.77 4.35 12.98
C GLY A 341 15.74 5.46 13.32
N MET A 342 15.48 6.60 12.73
CA MET A 342 16.27 7.79 12.94
C MET A 342 15.33 8.95 13.25
N LYS A 343 15.64 9.71 14.28
CA LYS A 343 14.86 10.90 14.59
C LYS A 343 15.11 11.95 13.53
N VAL A 344 14.04 12.42 12.89
CA VAL A 344 14.14 13.42 11.83
C VAL A 344 13.86 14.82 12.36
N ASN A 345 13.27 14.90 13.54
CA ASN A 345 13.22 16.12 14.35
C ASN A 345 12.95 15.68 15.78
N GLU A 346 12.67 16.64 16.67
CA GLU A 346 12.60 16.35 18.11
C GLU A 346 11.61 15.25 18.47
N ALA A 347 10.50 15.16 17.75
CA ALA A 347 9.39 14.30 18.16
C ALA A 347 9.03 13.24 17.13
N THR A 348 9.78 13.11 16.04
CA THR A 348 9.38 12.26 14.94
C THR A 348 10.50 11.31 14.54
N LEU A 349 10.12 10.07 14.34
CA LEU A 349 11.01 8.97 13.94
C LEU A 349 10.62 8.49 12.55
N ALA A 350 11.60 8.38 11.65
CA ALA A 350 11.45 7.65 10.40
C ALA A 350 12.13 6.31 10.59
N TYR A 351 11.48 5.22 10.18
CA TYR A 351 12.02 3.90 10.50
C TYR A 351 11.76 2.89 9.40
N ALA A 352 12.57 1.85 9.41
CA ALA A 352 12.37 0.65 8.61
C ALA A 352 12.18 -0.54 9.55
N LEU A 353 11.49 -1.56 9.07
CA LEU A 353 11.32 -2.77 9.84
C LEU A 353 11.37 -3.99 8.94
N ALA A 354 11.67 -5.13 9.56
CA ALA A 354 11.73 -6.40 8.83
C ALA A 354 11.63 -7.55 9.82
N GLY A 355 11.12 -8.67 9.35
CA GLY A 355 11.09 -9.85 10.18
C GLY A 355 10.19 -10.94 9.65
N TYR A 356 9.77 -11.78 10.57
CA TYR A 356 9.00 -12.98 10.30
C TYR A 356 7.51 -12.69 10.36
N SER A 357 6.75 -13.30 9.44
CA SER A 357 5.30 -13.18 9.41
C SER A 357 4.67 -14.56 9.23
N TRP A 358 3.48 -14.71 9.80
CA TRP A 358 2.67 -15.90 9.61
C TRP A 358 1.25 -15.45 9.33
N GLN A 359 0.59 -16.11 8.36
CA GLN A 359 -0.76 -15.72 7.93
C GLN A 359 -1.61 -16.98 7.75
N HIS A 360 -2.84 -16.92 8.25
CA HIS A 360 -3.83 -17.94 8.00
C HIS A 360 -4.65 -17.55 6.79
N PHE A 361 -4.85 -18.52 5.91
CA PHE A 361 -5.67 -18.38 4.71
C PHE A 361 -6.83 -19.37 4.75
N LYS A 362 -7.96 -18.96 4.19
CA LYS A 362 -9.13 -19.80 4.14
C LYS A 362 -9.76 -19.71 2.77
N LEU A 363 -9.97 -20.86 2.13
CA LEU A 363 -10.72 -20.94 0.89
C LEU A 363 -12.15 -21.29 1.24
N ASP A 364 -13.07 -20.35 1.05
CA ASP A 364 -14.49 -20.55 1.26
C ASP A 364 -15.10 -21.04 -0.04
N ALA A 365 -15.55 -22.29 -0.04
CA ALA A 365 -16.16 -22.93 -1.19
C ALA A 365 -17.09 -24.02 -0.65
N PRO A 366 -18.03 -24.51 -1.48
CA PRO A 366 -18.86 -25.62 -1.03
C PRO A 366 -18.00 -26.85 -0.71
N ALA A 367 -18.38 -27.57 0.36
CA ALA A 367 -17.66 -28.78 0.74
C ALA A 367 -17.71 -29.78 -0.42
N PRO A 368 -16.66 -30.55 -0.69
CA PRO A 368 -15.42 -30.67 0.09
C PRO A 368 -14.28 -29.74 -0.35
N LEU A 369 -14.58 -28.68 -1.09
CA LEU A 369 -13.57 -27.79 -1.63
C LEU A 369 -13.09 -26.75 -0.60
N ASP A 370 -13.81 -26.57 0.50
CA ASP A 370 -13.40 -25.61 1.51
C ASP A 370 -12.19 -26.14 2.27
N VAL A 371 -11.22 -25.25 2.50
CA VAL A 371 -9.96 -25.64 3.13
C VAL A 371 -9.31 -24.40 3.75
N ASP A 372 -8.50 -24.61 4.79
CA ASP A 372 -7.71 -23.52 5.33
C ASP A 372 -6.28 -24.00 5.60
N TRP A 373 -5.35 -23.04 5.71
CA TRP A 373 -3.96 -23.36 5.96
C TRP A 373 -3.24 -22.14 6.52
N GLY A 374 -2.05 -22.38 7.06
CA GLY A 374 -1.18 -21.31 7.53
C GLY A 374 0.09 -21.26 6.71
N SER A 375 0.66 -20.09 6.57
CA SER A 375 1.86 -19.92 5.78
C SER A 375 2.83 -18.97 6.46
N SER A 376 4.10 -19.32 6.45
CA SER A 376 5.17 -18.47 6.96
C SER A 376 5.70 -17.57 5.85
N GLY A 377 6.24 -16.44 6.25
CA GLY A 377 6.79 -15.52 5.31
C GLY A 377 7.63 -14.47 5.98
N PHE A 378 7.86 -13.39 5.24
CA PHE A 378 8.60 -12.26 5.77
C PHE A 378 7.85 -10.96 5.48
N SER A 379 8.16 -9.94 6.28
CA SER A 379 7.68 -8.59 6.02
C SER A 379 8.85 -7.63 6.05
N VAL A 380 8.79 -6.62 5.19
CA VAL A 380 9.67 -5.46 5.25
C VAL A 380 8.79 -4.23 5.13
N GLY A 381 9.22 -3.14 5.73
CA GLY A 381 8.40 -1.95 5.66
C GLY A 381 9.10 -0.72 6.18
N ALA A 382 8.35 0.36 6.20
CA ALA A 382 8.86 1.65 6.63
C ALA A 382 7.71 2.51 7.12
N GLY A 383 8.05 3.47 7.98
CA GLY A 383 7.01 4.32 8.53
C GLY A 383 7.55 5.60 9.14
N LEU A 384 6.60 6.43 9.54
CA LEU A 384 6.84 7.65 10.28
C LEU A 384 5.99 7.60 11.54
N GLU A 385 6.60 7.95 12.67
CA GLU A 385 5.93 7.92 13.96
C GLU A 385 6.24 9.21 14.70
N THR A 386 5.23 9.88 15.22
CA THR A 386 5.41 11.15 15.88
C THR A 386 4.76 11.17 17.25
N ALA A 387 5.40 11.82 18.19
CA ALA A 387 4.86 11.94 19.55
C ALA A 387 3.67 12.89 19.57
N LEU A 388 2.60 12.46 20.24
CA LEU A 388 1.45 13.31 20.53
C LEU A 388 1.54 13.87 21.94
N SER A 389 2.21 13.17 22.82
CA SER A 389 2.37 13.56 24.21
C SER A 389 3.65 12.90 24.73
N ASP A 390 3.89 13.00 26.02
CA ASP A 390 5.07 12.38 26.59
C ASP A 390 5.00 10.83 26.60
N LYS A 391 3.83 10.26 26.36
CA LYS A 391 3.68 8.80 26.41
C LYS A 391 3.02 8.20 25.18
N MET A 392 2.50 9.00 24.26
CA MET A 392 1.74 8.48 23.13
C MET A 392 2.36 8.92 21.82
N THR A 393 2.37 8.01 20.85
CA THR A 393 2.71 8.34 19.47
C THR A 393 1.60 7.90 18.55
N VAL A 394 1.62 8.46 17.35
CA VAL A 394 0.78 8.01 16.23
C VAL A 394 1.67 7.93 15.00
N GLY A 395 1.35 7.01 14.12
CA GLY A 395 2.18 6.82 12.95
C GLY A 395 1.45 6.22 11.77
N ILE A 396 2.16 6.22 10.65
CA ILE A 396 1.72 5.56 9.42
C ILE A 396 2.85 4.65 8.96
N GLU A 397 2.49 3.44 8.52
CA GLU A 397 3.49 2.44 8.18
C GLU A 397 3.01 1.62 6.99
N TYR A 398 3.92 1.41 6.06
CA TYR A 398 3.71 0.50 4.93
C TYR A 398 4.49 -0.78 5.16
N ARG A 399 3.86 -1.94 4.87
CA ARG A 399 4.57 -3.22 4.85
C ARG A 399 4.32 -3.94 3.55
N TYR A 400 5.37 -4.53 3.05
CA TYR A 400 5.32 -5.55 2.01
C TYR A 400 5.56 -6.88 2.69
N SER A 401 4.67 -7.86 2.47
CA SER A 401 4.80 -9.18 3.06
C SER A 401 4.68 -10.23 1.97
N GLN A 402 5.48 -11.27 2.07
CA GLN A 402 5.40 -12.36 1.12
C GLN A 402 5.42 -13.67 1.89
N PHE A 403 4.52 -14.56 1.51
CA PHE A 403 4.35 -15.84 2.18
C PHE A 403 4.80 -16.96 1.27
N GLU A 404 5.10 -18.10 1.88
CA GLU A 404 5.58 -19.26 1.17
C GLU A 404 4.59 -19.71 0.11
N LYS A 405 5.14 -20.22 -0.98
CA LYS A 405 4.36 -20.83 -2.04
C LYS A 405 3.55 -21.98 -1.47
N GLU A 406 2.24 -21.96 -1.69
CA GLU A 406 1.36 -23.02 -1.26
C GLU A 406 1.13 -23.97 -2.43
N ASP A 407 1.38 -25.25 -2.23
CA ASP A 407 1.09 -26.29 -3.20
C ASP A 407 -0.27 -26.85 -2.87
N PHE A 408 -1.21 -26.76 -3.78
CA PHE A 408 -2.58 -27.19 -3.51
C PHE A 408 -2.71 -28.71 -3.36
N SER A 409 -1.66 -29.48 -3.68
CA SER A 409 -1.69 -30.91 -3.38
C SER A 409 -1.73 -31.19 -1.88
N ASP A 410 -1.32 -30.22 -1.06
CA ASP A 410 -1.40 -30.36 0.38
C ASP A 410 -2.85 -30.32 0.88
N ALA A 411 -3.75 -29.70 0.12
CA ALA A 411 -5.14 -29.50 0.52
C ALA A 411 -6.11 -30.37 -0.30
N PHE A 412 -5.75 -30.67 -1.55
CA PHE A 412 -6.63 -31.40 -2.46
C PHE A 412 -5.93 -32.63 -2.99
N PRO A 413 -6.69 -33.66 -3.44
CA PRO A 413 -6.08 -34.87 -3.98
C PRO A 413 -5.62 -34.66 -5.44
N ILE A 414 -4.65 -33.79 -5.64
CA ILE A 414 -4.04 -33.53 -6.94
C ILE A 414 -2.54 -33.74 -6.83
N PRO A 415 -1.84 -34.00 -7.94
CA PRO A 415 -0.40 -34.18 -7.88
C PRO A 415 0.34 -32.95 -7.39
N SER A 416 1.45 -33.18 -6.70
CA SER A 416 2.31 -32.12 -6.23
C SER A 416 2.82 -31.28 -7.40
N GLY A 417 2.78 -29.97 -7.25
CA GLY A 417 3.23 -29.06 -8.28
C GLY A 417 2.23 -28.78 -9.38
N LEU A 418 1.05 -29.39 -9.30
CA LEU A 418 0.01 -29.18 -10.32
C LEU A 418 -0.53 -27.76 -10.28
N ALA A 419 -0.75 -27.21 -9.07
CA ALA A 419 -1.21 -25.84 -8.91
C ALA A 419 -0.64 -25.26 -7.63
N THR A 420 -0.08 -24.06 -7.72
CA THR A 420 0.54 -23.39 -6.55
C THR A 420 0.13 -21.93 -6.52
N ALA A 421 0.20 -21.34 -5.33
CA ALA A 421 -0.09 -19.92 -5.14
C ALA A 421 0.95 -19.32 -4.20
N THR A 422 1.44 -18.13 -4.55
CA THR A 422 2.40 -17.39 -3.74
C THR A 422 1.80 -16.02 -3.44
N PRO A 423 1.41 -15.75 -2.18
CA PRO A 423 0.78 -14.47 -1.86
C PRO A 423 1.81 -13.38 -1.54
N SER A 424 1.57 -12.19 -2.04
CA SER A 424 2.29 -11.00 -1.57
C SER A 424 1.28 -9.93 -1.17
N PHE A 425 1.58 -9.21 -0.09
CA PHE A 425 0.68 -8.23 0.49
C PHE A 425 1.32 -6.85 0.48
N HIS A 426 0.51 -5.86 0.19
CA HIS A 426 0.85 -4.46 0.36
C HIS A 426 -0.15 -3.89 1.35
N THR A 427 0.32 -3.50 2.53
CA THR A 427 -0.58 -3.00 3.57
C THR A 427 -0.07 -1.69 4.12
N VAL A 428 -1.00 -0.84 4.52
CA VAL A 428 -0.69 0.40 5.22
C VAL A 428 -1.54 0.45 6.47
N ARG A 429 -0.95 0.86 7.59
CA ARG A 429 -1.66 1.02 8.85
C ARG A 429 -1.39 2.36 9.46
N ILE A 430 -2.38 2.87 10.14
CA ILE A 430 -2.25 4.00 11.05
C ILE A 430 -2.34 3.41 12.44
N ASP A 431 -1.35 3.71 13.28
CA ASP A 431 -1.33 3.12 14.60
C ASP A 431 -1.03 4.16 15.67
N ALA A 432 -1.43 3.82 16.89
CA ALA A 432 -1.12 4.61 18.07
C ALA A 432 -0.42 3.69 19.05
N LYS A 433 0.55 4.25 19.78
CA LYS A 433 1.31 3.49 20.77
C LYS A 433 1.33 4.23 22.08
N TYR A 434 1.31 3.46 23.16
CA TYR A 434 1.44 3.98 24.52
C TYR A 434 2.72 3.41 25.12
N LYS A 435 3.58 4.31 25.59
CA LYS A 435 4.87 3.96 26.18
C LYS A 435 4.75 3.91 27.69
N PHE A 436 5.24 2.84 28.29
CA PHE A 436 5.04 2.60 29.72
C PHE A 436 5.97 3.38 30.64
N ASN A 437 7.07 3.92 30.16
CA ASN A 437 8.02 4.63 31.04
C ASN A 437 7.94 6.15 31.01
#